data_d72ccec7542f9902d4291f1fadbb8108
#
_entry.id   d72ccec7542f9902d4291f1fadbb8108
#
_cell.length_a   1.000
_cell.length_b   1.000
_cell.length_c   1.000
_cell.angle_alpha   90.00
_cell.angle_beta   90.00
_cell.angle_gamma   90.00
#
_symmetry.space_group_name_H-M   'P 1'
#
loop_
_entity.id
_entity.type
_entity.pdbx_description
1 polymer ?
#
loop_
_entity_poly.entity_id
_entity_poly.type
_entity_poly.pdbx_seq_one_letter_code
_entity_poly.pdbx_strand_id
1 'polypeptide(L)'
;MEIADRWFERKSIDDDITLLWEPNVDPLLRCNIWHIRGRDKDMLVDTGLGVCSLRDAARDLLEKEVIAVATHSHYDHTGSMHEFDIRVIHHQEDNGLANPEPLGSLRSADFGEEFLSYLSEVGDPLKEELITAYPRSGYDPASFRTLPAAPTWLVDEGDTIDIGNRAFEVLHLPGHSPGSIGLWEPGTGTLFSGDAIYDGPLLDRLEGSNIQDYLKTMERLKKLPVKIVHAGHEPSFGKKR
;
A
#
# COMPACT_ATOMS: atom_id res chain seq x y z
N MET A 1 14.12 14.99 -16.83
CA MET A 1 12.65 14.88 -16.66
C MET A 1 12.04 16.25 -16.33
N GLU A 2 10.75 16.43 -16.63
CA GLU A 2 10.00 17.62 -16.22
C GLU A 2 9.74 17.62 -14.71
N ILE A 3 9.36 18.76 -14.15
CA ILE A 3 8.92 18.86 -12.76
C ILE A 3 7.41 18.68 -12.75
N ALA A 4 6.92 17.81 -11.86
CA ALA A 4 5.49 17.61 -11.70
C ALA A 4 4.81 18.87 -11.13
N ASP A 5 3.67 19.26 -11.69
CA ASP A 5 2.88 20.37 -11.14
C ASP A 5 2.34 20.01 -9.75
N ARG A 6 1.98 18.74 -9.56
CA ARG A 6 1.60 18.15 -8.28
C ARG A 6 2.06 16.68 -8.24
N TRP A 7 2.36 16.18 -7.05
CA TRP A 7 2.87 14.82 -6.87
C TRP A 7 1.76 13.79 -6.67
N PHE A 8 0.67 14.16 -6.02
CA PHE A 8 -0.47 13.27 -5.78
C PHE A 8 -1.68 13.68 -6.60
N GLU A 9 -2.37 12.68 -7.11
CA GLU A 9 -3.73 12.77 -7.64
C GLU A 9 -4.69 12.15 -6.64
N ARG A 10 -5.98 12.50 -6.72
CA ARG A 10 -7.01 11.90 -5.88
C ARG A 10 -8.35 11.79 -6.59
N LYS A 11 -9.15 10.82 -6.15
CA LYS A 11 -10.52 10.57 -6.65
C LYS A 11 -11.42 10.18 -5.49
N SER A 12 -12.52 10.89 -5.29
CA SER A 12 -13.60 10.43 -4.39
C SER A 12 -14.24 9.17 -4.98
N ILE A 13 -14.35 8.13 -4.18
CA ILE A 13 -15.05 6.87 -4.51
C ILE A 13 -16.49 6.98 -4.06
N ASP A 14 -16.70 7.45 -2.84
CA ASP A 14 -17.98 7.80 -2.24
C ASP A 14 -17.80 8.97 -1.25
N ASP A 15 -18.78 9.22 -0.38
CA ASP A 15 -18.74 10.33 0.59
C ASP A 15 -17.65 10.17 1.67
N ASP A 16 -17.22 8.91 1.94
CA ASP A 16 -16.29 8.60 3.03
C ASP A 16 -14.96 7.99 2.53
N ILE A 17 -14.87 7.55 1.27
CA ILE A 17 -13.65 6.92 0.73
C ILE A 17 -13.06 7.77 -0.37
N THR A 18 -11.80 8.12 -0.22
CA THR A 18 -10.99 8.80 -1.24
C THR A 18 -9.76 7.97 -1.57
N LEU A 19 -9.56 7.70 -2.86
CA LEU A 19 -8.32 7.14 -3.40
C LEU A 19 -7.34 8.28 -3.67
N LEU A 20 -6.09 8.12 -3.21
CA LEU A 20 -4.95 8.94 -3.61
C LEU A 20 -3.90 8.04 -4.27
N TRP A 21 -3.11 8.60 -5.18
CA TRP A 21 -1.98 7.89 -5.82
C TRP A 21 -0.94 8.87 -6.33
N GLU A 22 0.25 8.36 -6.67
CA GLU A 22 1.39 9.10 -7.22
C GLU A 22 1.47 8.88 -8.74
N PRO A 23 0.85 9.73 -9.59
CA PRO A 23 0.69 9.47 -11.04
C PRO A 23 2.00 9.41 -11.81
N ASN A 24 3.07 10.00 -11.28
CA ASN A 24 4.39 10.01 -11.89
C ASN A 24 5.28 8.84 -11.46
N VAL A 25 4.75 7.89 -10.69
CA VAL A 25 5.43 6.66 -10.29
C VAL A 25 5.10 5.55 -11.27
N ASP A 26 6.05 4.66 -11.53
CA ASP A 26 5.85 3.47 -12.37
C ASP A 26 4.69 2.61 -11.84
N PRO A 27 3.84 2.03 -12.70
CA PRO A 27 2.69 1.24 -12.26
C PRO A 27 3.01 0.15 -11.24
N LEU A 28 4.18 -0.49 -11.36
CA LEU A 28 4.62 -1.51 -10.40
C LEU A 28 4.68 -1.00 -8.96
N LEU A 29 5.09 0.26 -8.76
CA LEU A 29 5.28 0.89 -7.44
C LEU A 29 4.18 1.91 -7.11
N ARG A 30 3.21 2.07 -8.00
CA ARG A 30 2.12 3.04 -7.82
C ARG A 30 1.06 2.49 -6.89
N CYS A 31 1.32 2.60 -5.61
CA CYS A 31 0.38 2.18 -4.59
C CYS A 31 -0.92 3.01 -4.61
N ASN A 32 -2.04 2.36 -4.41
CA ASN A 32 -3.32 2.97 -4.08
C ASN A 32 -3.35 3.31 -2.58
N ILE A 33 -3.41 4.58 -2.26
CA ILE A 33 -3.51 5.08 -0.89
C ILE A 33 -4.98 5.34 -0.60
N TRP A 34 -5.58 4.63 0.36
CA TRP A 34 -7.00 4.76 0.66
C TRP A 34 -7.21 5.61 1.91
N HIS A 35 -7.83 6.77 1.77
CA HIS A 35 -8.33 7.56 2.88
C HIS A 35 -9.77 7.16 3.17
N ILE A 36 -10.06 6.83 4.42
CA ILE A 36 -11.39 6.48 4.91
C ILE A 36 -11.76 7.47 6.03
N ARG A 37 -12.82 8.22 5.79
CA ARG A 37 -13.35 9.17 6.78
C ARG A 37 -14.17 8.42 7.84
N GLY A 38 -13.79 8.57 9.09
CA GLY A 38 -14.58 8.08 10.21
C GLY A 38 -15.26 9.21 10.98
N ARG A 39 -16.12 8.87 11.95
CA ARG A 39 -16.72 9.85 12.84
C ARG A 39 -15.69 10.42 13.82
N ASP A 40 -14.88 9.58 14.42
CA ASP A 40 -13.97 9.93 15.51
C ASP A 40 -12.52 10.11 15.04
N LYS A 41 -12.09 9.28 14.10
CA LYS A 41 -10.75 9.28 13.50
C LYS A 41 -10.86 9.06 11.99
N ASP A 42 -9.84 9.48 11.25
CA ASP A 42 -9.67 9.09 9.87
C ASP A 42 -8.68 7.91 9.79
N MET A 43 -8.78 7.10 8.75
CA MET A 43 -7.86 6.00 8.50
C MET A 43 -7.22 6.14 7.12
N LEU A 44 -5.93 5.89 7.04
CA LEU A 44 -5.21 5.65 5.78
C LEU A 44 -4.88 4.16 5.71
N VAL A 45 -5.13 3.55 4.57
CA VAL A 45 -4.61 2.22 4.23
C VAL A 45 -3.54 2.41 3.18
N ASP A 46 -2.33 2.10 3.57
CA ASP A 46 -1.07 2.38 2.88
C ASP A 46 -0.76 3.88 2.70
N THR A 47 0.48 4.22 2.35
CA THR A 47 0.95 5.60 2.37
C THR A 47 1.87 5.99 1.20
N GLY A 48 1.92 5.15 0.15
CA GLY A 48 2.70 5.41 -1.05
C GLY A 48 4.21 5.35 -0.83
N LEU A 49 4.97 5.86 -1.80
CA LEU A 49 6.44 5.84 -1.79
C LEU A 49 7.09 6.85 -0.82
N GLY A 50 6.39 7.94 -0.47
CA GLY A 50 6.96 8.99 0.38
C GLY A 50 7.98 9.90 -0.33
N VAL A 51 7.92 10.02 -1.64
CA VAL A 51 8.75 10.97 -2.40
C VAL A 51 8.39 12.42 -2.06
N CYS A 52 7.13 12.69 -1.82
CA CYS A 52 6.60 13.95 -1.27
C CYS A 52 5.75 13.67 -0.04
N SER A 53 5.56 14.68 0.82
CA SER A 53 4.72 14.55 2.01
C SER A 53 3.27 14.26 1.63
N LEU A 54 2.77 13.08 2.04
CA LEU A 54 1.38 12.68 1.90
C LEU A 54 0.49 13.51 2.84
N ARG A 55 0.94 13.76 4.07
CA ARG A 55 0.22 14.57 5.06
C ARG A 55 -0.04 15.99 4.54
N ASP A 56 0.95 16.60 3.89
CA ASP A 56 0.77 17.93 3.30
C ASP A 56 -0.18 17.93 2.10
N ALA A 57 -0.06 16.93 1.24
CA ALA A 57 -0.89 16.80 0.05
C ALA A 57 -2.37 16.49 0.36
N ALA A 58 -2.61 15.75 1.45
CA ALA A 58 -3.94 15.33 1.89
C ALA A 58 -4.47 16.15 3.09
N ARG A 59 -3.86 17.28 3.43
CA ARG A 59 -4.17 18.07 4.64
C ARG A 59 -5.65 18.37 4.81
N ASP A 60 -6.35 18.65 3.73
CA ASP A 60 -7.79 18.94 3.72
C ASP A 60 -8.68 17.71 3.93
N LEU A 61 -8.14 16.50 3.80
CA LEU A 61 -8.81 15.24 4.11
C LEU A 61 -8.53 14.79 5.56
N LEU A 62 -7.36 15.12 6.09
CA LEU A 62 -6.83 14.62 7.36
C LEU A 62 -7.11 15.63 8.49
N GLU A 63 -8.39 15.90 8.73
CA GLU A 63 -8.82 16.90 9.74
C GLU A 63 -8.83 16.34 11.17
N LYS A 64 -8.83 15.02 11.33
CA LYS A 64 -8.89 14.30 12.60
C LYS A 64 -7.57 13.59 12.90
N GLU A 65 -7.51 12.92 14.04
CA GLU A 65 -6.45 11.97 14.32
C GLU A 65 -6.48 10.84 13.27
N VAL A 66 -5.33 10.50 12.72
CA VAL A 66 -5.20 9.54 11.62
C VAL A 66 -4.59 8.24 12.12
N ILE A 67 -5.26 7.13 11.82
CA ILE A 67 -4.70 5.79 11.94
C ILE A 67 -4.12 5.41 10.57
N ALA A 68 -2.80 5.39 10.44
CA ALA A 68 -2.12 4.91 9.24
C ALA A 68 -1.87 3.40 9.37
N VAL A 69 -2.48 2.61 8.49
CA VAL A 69 -2.37 1.14 8.47
C VAL A 69 -1.53 0.75 7.27
N ALA A 70 -0.40 0.10 7.49
CA ALA A 70 0.35 -0.56 6.43
C ALA A 70 -0.20 -1.98 6.25
N THR A 71 -0.59 -2.33 5.03
CA THR A 71 -1.04 -3.68 4.70
C THR A 71 0.10 -4.69 4.74
N HIS A 72 1.32 -4.24 4.46
CA HIS A 72 2.59 -4.95 4.58
C HIS A 72 3.75 -3.94 4.52
N SER A 73 5.00 -4.41 4.63
CA SER A 73 6.15 -3.52 4.81
C SER A 73 6.90 -3.12 3.54
N HIS A 74 6.41 -3.45 2.34
CA HIS A 74 7.05 -3.00 1.11
C HIS A 74 7.05 -1.46 1.03
N TYR A 75 8.13 -0.92 0.50
CA TYR A 75 8.44 0.50 0.58
C TYR A 75 7.48 1.41 -0.20
N ASP A 76 6.82 0.89 -1.22
CA ASP A 76 5.81 1.60 -1.99
C ASP A 76 4.46 1.72 -1.25
N HIS A 77 4.28 0.96 -0.16
CA HIS A 77 3.12 1.06 0.74
C HIS A 77 3.41 1.85 2.01
N THR A 78 4.68 1.99 2.40
CA THR A 78 5.06 2.49 3.73
C THR A 78 5.84 3.80 3.71
N GLY A 79 6.08 4.39 2.55
CA GLY A 79 6.99 5.53 2.40
C GLY A 79 6.64 6.75 3.22
N SER A 80 5.36 7.06 3.42
CA SER A 80 4.93 8.19 4.27
C SER A 80 4.45 7.77 5.67
N MET A 81 4.62 6.52 6.10
CA MET A 81 4.20 6.08 7.45
C MET A 81 4.83 6.90 8.57
N HIS A 82 6.05 7.36 8.40
CA HIS A 82 6.79 8.20 9.36
C HIS A 82 6.11 9.56 9.65
N GLU A 83 5.19 10.01 8.81
CA GLU A 83 4.46 11.26 8.97
C GLU A 83 3.30 11.17 9.97
N PHE A 84 2.91 9.97 10.41
CA PHE A 84 1.72 9.71 11.24
C PHE A 84 2.09 9.21 12.63
N ASP A 85 1.29 9.58 13.64
CA ASP A 85 1.54 9.23 15.04
C ASP A 85 1.04 7.82 15.39
N ILE A 86 -0.09 7.38 14.79
CA ILE A 86 -0.62 6.04 14.96
C ILE A 86 -0.28 5.24 13.71
N ARG A 87 0.66 4.31 13.88
CA ARG A 87 1.19 3.45 12.81
C ARG A 87 0.89 1.99 13.14
N VAL A 88 0.04 1.40 12.31
CA VAL A 88 -0.48 0.03 12.48
C VAL A 88 0.14 -0.87 11.43
N ILE A 89 0.59 -2.03 11.83
CA ILE A 89 1.08 -3.09 10.94
C ILE A 89 0.95 -4.45 11.62
N HIS A 90 0.93 -5.53 10.86
CA HIS A 90 0.99 -6.89 11.41
C HIS A 90 2.35 -7.16 12.08
N HIS A 91 2.34 -7.93 13.20
CA HIS A 91 3.57 -8.18 13.97
C HIS A 91 4.70 -8.83 13.17
N GLN A 92 4.42 -9.57 12.10
CA GLN A 92 5.45 -10.18 11.25
C GLN A 92 6.12 -9.19 10.29
N GLU A 93 5.59 -7.97 10.17
CA GLU A 93 6.10 -6.89 9.32
C GLU A 93 6.73 -5.74 10.14
N ASP A 94 6.75 -5.85 11.47
CA ASP A 94 7.17 -4.77 12.37
C ASP A 94 8.60 -4.31 12.11
N ASN A 95 9.50 -5.26 11.88
CA ASN A 95 10.90 -4.95 11.58
C ASN A 95 11.07 -4.25 10.23
N GLY A 96 10.32 -4.65 9.20
CA GLY A 96 10.37 -4.01 7.87
C GLY A 96 9.96 -2.55 7.93
N LEU A 97 8.95 -2.23 8.75
CA LEU A 97 8.51 -0.85 8.95
C LEU A 97 9.47 -0.04 9.84
N ALA A 98 9.99 -0.66 10.91
CA ALA A 98 10.91 -0.01 11.85
C ALA A 98 12.30 0.20 11.26
N ASN A 99 12.77 -0.72 10.45
CA ASN A 99 14.10 -0.74 9.84
C ASN A 99 14.00 -1.08 8.36
N PRO A 100 13.43 -0.18 7.53
CA PRO A 100 13.28 -0.46 6.11
C PRO A 100 14.65 -0.71 5.49
N GLU A 101 14.75 -1.82 4.78
CA GLU A 101 15.96 -2.15 4.03
C GLU A 101 16.24 -1.06 2.98
N PRO A 102 17.51 -0.81 2.64
CA PRO A 102 17.85 0.19 1.61
C PRO A 102 17.40 -0.19 0.19
N LEU A 103 16.57 -1.23 0.05
CA LEU A 103 16.03 -1.73 -1.23
C LEU A 103 14.99 -0.80 -1.86
N GLY A 104 14.48 0.19 -1.13
CA GLY A 104 13.63 1.21 -1.74
C GLY A 104 14.43 2.02 -2.77
N SER A 105 14.13 1.86 -4.05
CA SER A 105 14.78 2.60 -5.13
C SER A 105 13.78 3.11 -6.16
N LEU A 106 14.16 4.21 -6.80
CA LEU A 106 13.47 4.77 -7.96
C LEU A 106 14.21 4.46 -9.27
N ARG A 107 15.15 3.52 -9.25
CA ARG A 107 15.93 3.13 -10.43
C ARG A 107 15.98 1.60 -10.56
N SER A 108 15.69 1.10 -11.76
CA SER A 108 15.74 -0.34 -12.02
C SER A 108 17.13 -0.95 -11.83
N ALA A 109 18.19 -0.16 -12.06
CA ALA A 109 19.58 -0.62 -11.88
C ALA A 109 19.93 -1.02 -10.44
N ASP A 110 19.13 -0.64 -9.45
CA ASP A 110 19.34 -0.99 -8.05
C ASP A 110 18.66 -2.32 -7.67
N PHE A 111 17.89 -2.93 -8.58
CA PHE A 111 17.26 -4.25 -8.37
C PHE A 111 18.15 -5.38 -8.90
N GLY A 112 18.03 -6.56 -8.29
CA GLY A 112 18.79 -7.74 -8.72
C GLY A 112 18.36 -8.25 -10.11
N GLU A 113 19.31 -8.83 -10.86
CA GLU A 113 19.05 -9.36 -12.21
C GLU A 113 17.94 -10.41 -12.23
N GLU A 114 17.81 -11.23 -11.19
CA GLU A 114 16.78 -12.26 -11.07
C GLU A 114 15.37 -11.63 -11.03
N PHE A 115 15.19 -10.57 -10.25
CA PHE A 115 13.92 -9.84 -10.15
C PHE A 115 13.58 -9.14 -11.48
N LEU A 116 14.54 -8.48 -12.12
CA LEU A 116 14.35 -7.84 -13.41
C LEU A 116 13.99 -8.86 -14.52
N SER A 117 14.60 -10.03 -14.48
CA SER A 117 14.26 -11.14 -15.40
C SER A 117 12.84 -11.64 -15.15
N TYR A 118 12.46 -11.83 -13.90
CA TYR A 118 11.12 -12.24 -13.52
C TYR A 118 10.06 -11.25 -14.01
N LEU A 119 10.25 -9.94 -13.80
CA LEU A 119 9.32 -8.92 -14.29
C LEU A 119 9.20 -8.94 -15.82
N SER A 120 10.32 -9.15 -16.53
CA SER A 120 10.30 -9.30 -17.99
C SER A 120 9.54 -10.55 -18.43
N GLU A 121 9.65 -11.66 -17.70
CA GLU A 121 8.92 -12.91 -17.99
C GLU A 121 7.39 -12.74 -17.81
N VAL A 122 6.95 -11.97 -16.81
CA VAL A 122 5.52 -11.71 -16.58
C VAL A 122 4.98 -10.57 -17.46
N GLY A 123 5.82 -9.95 -18.29
CA GLY A 123 5.42 -8.95 -19.28
C GLY A 123 5.44 -7.51 -18.77
N ASP A 124 6.08 -7.25 -17.64
CA ASP A 124 6.18 -5.92 -17.03
C ASP A 124 7.65 -5.48 -16.80
N PRO A 125 8.45 -5.29 -17.87
CA PRO A 125 9.84 -4.89 -17.75
C PRO A 125 9.96 -3.45 -17.26
N LEU A 126 10.77 -3.23 -16.22
CA LEU A 126 11.00 -1.90 -15.65
C LEU A 126 11.77 -0.98 -16.60
N LYS A 127 11.41 0.30 -16.57
CA LYS A 127 12.22 1.38 -17.17
C LYS A 127 13.44 1.68 -16.30
N GLU A 128 14.41 2.41 -16.86
CA GLU A 128 15.63 2.81 -16.13
C GLU A 128 15.27 3.63 -14.86
N GLU A 129 14.37 4.60 -14.98
CA GLU A 129 13.84 5.36 -13.86
C GLU A 129 12.38 5.00 -13.63
N LEU A 130 12.02 4.78 -12.37
CA LEU A 130 10.68 4.36 -11.92
C LEU A 130 9.77 5.55 -11.60
N ILE A 131 10.18 6.75 -12.03
CA ILE A 131 9.37 7.96 -12.01
C ILE A 131 9.41 8.62 -13.39
N THR A 132 8.37 9.35 -13.76
CA THR A 132 8.23 10.03 -15.06
C THR A 132 8.38 11.55 -14.97
N ALA A 133 8.40 12.10 -13.75
CA ALA A 133 8.68 13.50 -13.48
C ALA A 133 9.40 13.66 -12.13
N TYR A 134 10.08 14.76 -11.92
CA TYR A 134 10.69 15.09 -10.63
C TYR A 134 9.72 15.85 -9.73
N PRO A 135 9.74 15.59 -8.40
CA PRO A 135 8.88 16.30 -7.45
C PRO A 135 9.27 17.79 -7.28
N ARG A 136 10.54 18.13 -7.59
CA ARG A 136 11.10 19.49 -7.51
C ARG A 136 12.38 19.60 -8.32
N SER A 137 12.78 20.84 -8.59
CA SER A 137 14.07 21.11 -9.26
C SER A 137 15.24 20.55 -8.44
N GLY A 138 16.19 19.92 -9.13
CA GLY A 138 17.40 19.34 -8.52
C GLY A 138 17.14 18.07 -7.69
N TYR A 139 15.98 17.43 -7.82
CA TYR A 139 15.74 16.11 -7.21
C TYR A 139 16.64 15.06 -7.86
N ASP A 140 17.29 14.26 -7.03
CA ASP A 140 18.10 13.12 -7.47
C ASP A 140 17.41 11.81 -7.04
N PRO A 141 16.90 10.99 -7.98
CA PRO A 141 16.27 9.70 -7.67
C PRO A 141 17.19 8.74 -6.92
N ALA A 142 18.51 8.84 -7.10
CA ALA A 142 19.48 8.04 -6.37
C ALA A 142 19.55 8.39 -4.87
N SER A 143 19.03 9.55 -4.47
CA SER A 143 18.93 9.98 -3.08
C SER A 143 17.68 9.45 -2.36
N PHE A 144 16.76 8.83 -3.07
CA PHE A 144 15.54 8.27 -2.47
C PHE A 144 15.87 7.26 -1.38
N ARG A 145 15.15 7.34 -0.28
CA ARG A 145 15.24 6.41 0.86
C ARG A 145 13.88 6.33 1.54
N THR A 146 13.46 5.13 1.88
CA THR A 146 12.34 4.94 2.80
C THR A 146 12.78 5.30 4.20
N LEU A 147 11.99 6.10 4.90
CA LEU A 147 12.32 6.52 6.27
C LEU A 147 11.77 5.54 7.29
N PRO A 148 12.55 5.21 8.35
CA PRO A 148 12.07 4.37 9.44
C PRO A 148 10.79 4.92 10.09
N ALA A 149 9.84 4.04 10.34
CA ALA A 149 8.56 4.38 10.95
C ALA A 149 8.15 3.30 11.96
N ALA A 150 8.82 3.23 13.11
CA ALA A 150 8.52 2.21 14.10
C ALA A 150 7.02 2.14 14.40
N PRO A 151 6.39 0.95 14.35
CA PRO A 151 4.96 0.81 14.59
C PRO A 151 4.61 1.22 16.02
N THR A 152 3.41 1.76 16.19
CA THR A 152 2.86 2.13 17.50
C THR A 152 1.75 1.19 17.94
N TRP A 153 1.24 0.40 17.01
CA TRP A 153 0.20 -0.59 17.26
C TRP A 153 0.42 -1.79 16.33
N LEU A 154 0.68 -2.95 16.94
CA LEU A 154 0.78 -4.22 16.23
C LEU A 154 -0.58 -4.93 16.24
N VAL A 155 -0.96 -5.49 15.10
CA VAL A 155 -2.23 -6.20 14.94
C VAL A 155 -2.02 -7.63 14.46
N ASP A 156 -3.03 -8.45 14.71
CA ASP A 156 -3.12 -9.85 14.34
C ASP A 156 -4.48 -10.17 13.71
N GLU A 157 -4.61 -11.41 13.25
CA GLU A 157 -5.87 -11.97 12.75
C GLU A 157 -7.03 -11.76 13.72
N GLY A 158 -8.12 -11.16 13.24
CA GLY A 158 -9.36 -10.95 13.98
C GLY A 158 -9.36 -9.69 14.86
N ASP A 159 -8.25 -8.94 14.94
CA ASP A 159 -8.26 -7.61 15.56
C ASP A 159 -9.19 -6.68 14.82
N THR A 160 -9.65 -5.63 15.51
CA THR A 160 -10.58 -4.67 14.95
C THR A 160 -10.01 -3.24 15.04
N ILE A 161 -10.02 -2.54 13.91
CA ILE A 161 -9.72 -1.11 13.85
C ILE A 161 -11.04 -0.34 13.75
N ASP A 162 -11.37 0.42 14.78
CA ASP A 162 -12.60 1.21 14.89
C ASP A 162 -12.29 2.71 14.71
N ILE A 163 -13.00 3.36 13.79
CA ILE A 163 -12.91 4.80 13.51
C ILE A 163 -14.18 5.57 13.90
N GLY A 164 -15.02 4.93 14.74
CA GLY A 164 -16.18 5.53 15.41
C GLY A 164 -17.53 5.16 14.79
N ASN A 165 -17.67 5.15 13.48
CA ASN A 165 -18.91 4.75 12.77
C ASN A 165 -18.66 3.59 11.80
N ARG A 166 -17.42 3.18 11.64
CA ARG A 166 -16.97 2.06 10.82
C ARG A 166 -15.92 1.25 11.58
N ALA A 167 -15.98 -0.06 11.45
CA ALA A 167 -15.04 -0.98 12.08
C ALA A 167 -14.56 -2.01 11.06
N PHE A 168 -13.27 -2.25 11.05
CA PHE A 168 -12.58 -3.10 10.09
C PHE A 168 -11.92 -4.26 10.82
N GLU A 169 -12.28 -5.48 10.46
CA GLU A 169 -11.64 -6.68 10.92
C GLU A 169 -10.31 -6.88 10.17
N VAL A 170 -9.24 -7.12 10.89
CA VAL A 170 -7.93 -7.46 10.33
C VAL A 170 -7.97 -8.92 9.87
N LEU A 171 -7.72 -9.15 8.61
CA LEU A 171 -7.55 -10.47 8.03
C LEU A 171 -6.07 -10.70 7.72
N HIS A 172 -5.45 -11.70 8.32
CA HIS A 172 -4.10 -12.12 7.94
C HIS A 172 -4.16 -12.88 6.61
N LEU A 173 -3.53 -12.34 5.58
CA LEU A 173 -3.60 -12.79 4.19
C LEU A 173 -2.18 -13.01 3.62
N PRO A 174 -1.39 -13.92 4.21
CA PRO A 174 -0.01 -14.15 3.80
C PRO A 174 0.08 -14.74 2.39
N GLY A 175 1.25 -14.55 1.79
CA GLY A 175 1.58 -15.07 0.45
C GLY A 175 2.42 -14.10 -0.35
N HIS A 176 1.99 -12.86 -0.49
CA HIS A 176 2.77 -11.76 -1.06
C HIS A 176 3.92 -11.38 -0.11
N SER A 177 3.61 -11.20 1.16
CA SER A 177 4.58 -11.12 2.25
C SER A 177 4.07 -11.95 3.46
N PRO A 178 4.94 -12.26 4.45
CA PRO A 178 4.56 -13.11 5.59
C PRO A 178 3.45 -12.51 6.46
N GLY A 179 3.45 -11.19 6.62
CA GLY A 179 2.51 -10.46 7.45
C GLY A 179 1.50 -9.62 6.66
N SER A 180 1.30 -9.90 5.38
CA SER A 180 0.26 -9.21 4.60
C SER A 180 -1.09 -9.31 5.27
N ILE A 181 -1.78 -8.16 5.41
CA ILE A 181 -3.14 -8.09 5.95
C ILE A 181 -4.11 -7.42 4.97
N GLY A 182 -5.38 -7.75 5.13
CA GLY A 182 -6.48 -6.98 4.56
C GLY A 182 -7.39 -6.45 5.66
N LEU A 183 -8.09 -5.36 5.37
CA LEU A 183 -9.07 -4.76 6.26
C LEU A 183 -10.47 -5.05 5.72
N TRP A 184 -11.22 -5.86 6.44
CA TRP A 184 -12.55 -6.30 6.07
C TRP A 184 -13.63 -5.53 6.81
N GLU A 185 -14.56 -4.92 6.09
CA GLU A 185 -15.75 -4.28 6.65
C GLU A 185 -17.00 -5.10 6.33
N PRO A 186 -17.48 -5.95 7.26
CA PRO A 186 -18.62 -6.84 7.00
C PRO A 186 -19.90 -6.11 6.64
N GLY A 187 -20.15 -4.94 7.25
CA GLY A 187 -21.38 -4.17 7.07
C GLY A 187 -21.62 -3.70 5.64
N THR A 188 -20.55 -3.33 4.93
CA THR A 188 -20.61 -2.90 3.53
C THR A 188 -20.26 -4.01 2.55
N GLY A 189 -19.47 -4.98 2.98
CA GLY A 189 -18.85 -5.99 2.11
C GLY A 189 -17.62 -5.46 1.39
N THR A 190 -16.91 -4.51 2.00
CA THR A 190 -15.69 -3.87 1.44
C THR A 190 -14.44 -4.55 2.01
N LEU A 191 -13.49 -4.85 1.15
CA LEU A 191 -12.17 -5.34 1.51
C LEU A 191 -11.10 -4.38 0.97
N PHE A 192 -10.25 -3.86 1.86
CA PHE A 192 -8.98 -3.25 1.49
C PHE A 192 -7.93 -4.36 1.57
N SER A 193 -7.41 -4.78 0.44
CA SER A 193 -6.64 -6.05 0.36
C SER A 193 -5.13 -5.87 0.37
N GLY A 194 -4.61 -4.63 0.28
CA GLY A 194 -3.21 -4.44 -0.07
C GLY A 194 -2.86 -5.28 -1.30
N ASP A 195 -1.74 -5.97 -1.23
CA ASP A 195 -1.23 -6.81 -2.33
C ASP A 195 -1.58 -8.30 -2.21
N ALA A 196 -2.42 -8.64 -1.22
CA ALA A 196 -2.93 -10.00 -1.14
C ALA A 196 -3.77 -10.39 -2.37
N ILE A 197 -4.50 -9.43 -2.97
CA ILE A 197 -5.20 -9.61 -4.26
C ILE A 197 -5.45 -8.25 -4.92
N TYR A 198 -5.18 -8.15 -6.24
CA TYR A 198 -5.54 -7.02 -7.11
C TYR A 198 -5.86 -7.53 -8.53
N ASP A 199 -6.39 -6.67 -9.39
CA ASP A 199 -6.83 -7.03 -10.76
C ASP A 199 -5.64 -6.96 -11.75
N GLY A 200 -4.57 -7.71 -11.45
CA GLY A 200 -3.33 -7.76 -12.20
C GLY A 200 -2.50 -9.02 -11.91
N PRO A 201 -1.30 -9.13 -12.47
CA PRO A 201 -0.38 -10.23 -12.16
C PRO A 201 0.07 -10.17 -10.70
N LEU A 202 -0.24 -11.18 -9.91
CA LEU A 202 0.19 -11.26 -8.52
C LEU A 202 1.65 -11.67 -8.42
N LEU A 203 2.44 -10.92 -7.67
CA LEU A 203 3.87 -11.19 -7.49
C LEU A 203 4.07 -12.19 -6.35
N ASP A 204 4.65 -13.35 -6.68
CA ASP A 204 4.82 -14.48 -5.76
C ASP A 204 6.29 -14.93 -5.60
N ARG A 205 7.26 -14.18 -6.17
CA ARG A 205 8.71 -14.44 -6.13
C ARG A 205 9.49 -13.29 -5.50
N LEU A 206 8.85 -12.51 -4.63
CA LEU A 206 9.54 -11.50 -3.84
C LEU A 206 10.18 -12.14 -2.61
N GLU A 207 11.13 -11.44 -1.99
CA GLU A 207 11.68 -11.88 -0.71
C GLU A 207 10.55 -12.00 0.33
N GLY A 208 10.47 -13.15 1.00
CA GLY A 208 9.40 -13.45 1.94
C GLY A 208 8.10 -13.96 1.32
N SER A 209 7.92 -13.93 0.00
CA SER A 209 6.73 -14.50 -0.65
C SER A 209 6.66 -16.01 -0.51
N ASN A 210 5.43 -16.54 -0.39
CA ASN A 210 5.17 -17.98 -0.27
C ASN A 210 3.92 -18.38 -1.05
N ILE A 211 4.10 -19.14 -2.13
CA ILE A 211 3.00 -19.57 -3.00
C ILE A 211 1.97 -20.47 -2.27
N GLN A 212 2.41 -21.28 -1.31
CA GLN A 212 1.49 -22.16 -0.58
C GLN A 212 0.58 -21.37 0.34
N ASP A 213 1.09 -20.32 0.97
CA ASP A 213 0.30 -19.42 1.79
C ASP A 213 -0.60 -18.55 0.92
N TYR A 214 -0.10 -18.10 -0.25
CA TYR A 214 -0.91 -17.39 -1.24
C TYR A 214 -2.15 -18.20 -1.67
N LEU A 215 -1.97 -19.50 -1.96
CA LEU A 215 -3.07 -20.37 -2.33
C LEU A 215 -4.12 -20.51 -1.21
N LYS A 216 -3.69 -20.62 0.06
CA LYS A 216 -4.59 -20.64 1.23
C LYS A 216 -5.36 -19.32 1.37
N THR A 217 -4.66 -18.19 1.20
CA THR A 217 -5.25 -16.86 1.19
C THR A 217 -6.33 -16.74 0.11
N MET A 218 -6.06 -17.19 -1.13
CA MET A 218 -7.05 -17.18 -2.21
C MET A 218 -8.28 -18.05 -1.88
N GLU A 219 -8.09 -19.25 -1.32
CA GLU A 219 -9.20 -20.12 -0.90
C GLU A 219 -10.04 -19.51 0.24
N ARG A 220 -9.42 -18.71 1.10
CA ARG A 220 -10.12 -17.93 2.13
C ARG A 220 -10.94 -16.81 1.51
N LEU A 221 -10.33 -15.98 0.65
CA LEU A 221 -10.96 -14.83 0.02
C LEU A 221 -12.19 -15.23 -0.83
N LYS A 222 -12.15 -16.38 -1.51
CA LYS A 222 -13.31 -16.93 -2.23
C LYS A 222 -14.54 -17.14 -1.35
N LYS A 223 -14.36 -17.41 -0.06
CA LYS A 223 -15.45 -17.70 0.89
C LYS A 223 -16.03 -16.42 1.52
N LEU A 224 -15.30 -15.31 1.48
CA LEU A 224 -15.78 -14.04 2.01
C LEU A 224 -16.91 -13.47 1.15
N PRO A 225 -17.94 -12.87 1.74
CA PRO A 225 -19.05 -12.24 1.02
C PRO A 225 -18.66 -10.84 0.50
N VAL A 226 -17.48 -10.74 -0.12
CA VAL A 226 -16.93 -9.48 -0.65
C VAL A 226 -17.83 -8.97 -1.78
N LYS A 227 -18.16 -7.68 -1.75
CA LYS A 227 -18.84 -6.96 -2.82
C LYS A 227 -17.88 -6.13 -3.65
N ILE A 228 -16.91 -5.48 -2.98
CA ILE A 228 -15.88 -4.68 -3.62
C ILE A 228 -14.53 -4.88 -2.92
N VAL A 229 -13.48 -4.93 -3.73
CA VAL A 229 -12.08 -4.93 -3.29
C VAL A 229 -11.45 -3.60 -3.67
N HIS A 230 -10.84 -2.94 -2.71
CA HIS A 230 -9.94 -1.80 -2.86
C HIS A 230 -8.53 -2.31 -2.61
N ALA A 231 -7.78 -2.55 -3.68
CA ALA A 231 -6.47 -3.18 -3.62
C ALA A 231 -5.33 -2.18 -3.49
N GLY A 232 -4.12 -2.68 -3.19
CA GLY A 232 -2.89 -1.88 -3.14
C GLY A 232 -2.47 -1.36 -4.51
N HIS A 233 -2.76 -2.11 -5.57
CA HIS A 233 -2.54 -1.71 -6.96
C HIS A 233 -3.80 -1.91 -7.78
N GLU A 234 -3.81 -1.37 -9.00
CA GLU A 234 -4.87 -1.52 -9.97
C GLU A 234 -6.24 -0.94 -9.53
N PRO A 235 -7.23 -0.83 -10.42
CA PRO A 235 -8.55 -0.36 -10.07
C PRO A 235 -9.30 -1.30 -9.13
N SER A 236 -10.18 -0.73 -8.31
CA SER A 236 -11.13 -1.51 -7.49
C SER A 236 -11.99 -2.43 -8.33
N PHE A 237 -12.29 -3.61 -7.81
CA PHE A 237 -13.07 -4.63 -8.54
C PHE A 237 -14.05 -5.36 -7.62
N GLY A 238 -15.07 -5.97 -8.22
CA GLY A 238 -16.07 -6.78 -7.52
C GLY A 238 -15.91 -8.28 -7.75
N LYS A 239 -16.63 -9.11 -7.01
CA LYS A 239 -16.55 -10.58 -7.02
C LYS A 239 -16.83 -11.25 -8.38
N LYS A 240 -17.29 -10.53 -9.40
CA LYS A 240 -17.64 -11.08 -10.72
C LYS A 240 -16.49 -11.01 -11.75
N ARG A 241 -15.29 -10.72 -11.30
CA ARG A 241 -14.08 -10.79 -12.14
C ARG A 241 -13.25 -12.01 -11.84
#